data_515ff067a2a8278a60e7a114c0879473
#
_entry.id   515ff067a2a8278a60e7a114c0879473
#
_cell.length_a   1.000
_cell.length_b   1.000
_cell.length_c   1.000
_cell.angle_alpha   90.00
_cell.angle_beta   90.00
_cell.angle_gamma   90.00
#
_symmetry.space_group_name_H-M   'P 1'
#
loop_
_entity.id
_entity.type
_entity.pdbx_description
1 polymer ?
#
loop_
_entity_poly.entity_id
_entity_poly.type
_entity_poly.pdbx_seq_one_letter_code
_entity_poly.pdbx_strand_id
1 'polypeptide(L)'
;MAAAIVLLVLVMGTVVFHALSPWYFTPIASNWSSMDSTVTLTFVVTGLAFVLVNVFIAYCLIKFRNKPDRRAEYEPESIKMESWLTILTTVGIAALLAPGLLIWKDVVTPPKESMELEVLARQWNWSYRLPGEDGQLGAVAISHTSTANPLGIDPSDPLGQDDVIIYDPVLHLKVDQPVTFLLRSNDVLHNFTVPQFRVKMDFVPGQVSYIWAEPQKQGSYDLLCEELCGVGHYAMRGRVIVDSEETYNAWLADQPTFAQTQVELSTDLAAGQAAYAVCGSCHGANAEGIESMHAPGLAHLDSEYMKRKLRHFKRGVRGAHEDDTWGRTMAPMAMMLGDAAAINDVVNYIGTLSGQVGFDGAPDYSTSNAKERTDLRALGDSKRAVALYASTCAQCHGDSGEGVWTVNAPGLAGLETWYLASQIKNFRNGIRGRHADDLYGLQMGLISNTMTDDQAINDMAAYIATLELPQQPVNLAQQK
;
A
#
# COMPACT_ATOMS: atom_id res chain seq x y z
N MET A 1 -4.14 -54.96 -11.15
CA MET A 1 -2.73 -54.59 -11.44
C MET A 1 -2.62 -53.14 -11.97
N ALA A 2 -3.32 -52.78 -13.02
CA ALA A 2 -3.23 -51.43 -13.57
C ALA A 2 -3.53 -50.34 -12.56
N ALA A 3 -4.63 -50.43 -11.81
CA ALA A 3 -5.00 -49.44 -10.79
C ALA A 3 -3.93 -49.27 -9.69
N ALA A 4 -3.31 -50.37 -9.23
CA ALA A 4 -2.22 -50.27 -8.24
C ALA A 4 -0.97 -49.59 -8.80
N ILE A 5 -0.63 -49.86 -10.09
CA ILE A 5 0.50 -49.20 -10.76
C ILE A 5 0.22 -47.70 -10.93
N VAL A 6 -0.98 -47.33 -11.40
CA VAL A 6 -1.39 -45.93 -11.55
C VAL A 6 -1.30 -45.21 -10.19
N LEU A 7 -1.82 -45.81 -9.13
CA LEU A 7 -1.77 -45.24 -7.79
C LEU A 7 -0.32 -44.98 -7.33
N LEU A 8 0.58 -45.97 -7.49
CA LEU A 8 1.98 -45.82 -7.09
C LEU A 8 2.71 -44.77 -7.93
N VAL A 9 2.41 -44.67 -9.24
CA VAL A 9 2.98 -43.62 -10.10
C VAL A 9 2.52 -42.24 -9.67
N LEU A 10 1.23 -42.08 -9.34
CA LEU A 10 0.70 -40.81 -8.84
C LEU A 10 1.33 -40.40 -7.51
N VAL A 11 1.45 -41.34 -6.56
CA VAL A 11 2.12 -41.08 -5.28
C VAL A 11 3.58 -40.68 -5.48
N MET A 12 4.30 -41.42 -6.31
CA MET A 12 5.69 -41.10 -6.64
C MET A 12 5.80 -39.73 -7.29
N GLY A 13 4.94 -39.45 -8.27
CA GLY A 13 4.87 -38.14 -8.94
C GLY A 13 4.61 -37.01 -7.98
N THR A 14 3.67 -37.19 -7.03
CA THR A 14 3.37 -36.19 -5.99
C THR A 14 4.57 -35.92 -5.09
N VAL A 15 5.26 -36.97 -4.61
CA VAL A 15 6.45 -36.83 -3.77
C VAL A 15 7.58 -36.14 -4.53
N VAL A 16 7.84 -36.55 -5.78
CA VAL A 16 8.88 -35.94 -6.63
C VAL A 16 8.54 -34.47 -6.92
N PHE A 17 7.28 -34.16 -7.26
CA PHE A 17 6.84 -32.80 -7.51
C PHE A 17 7.05 -31.92 -6.26
N HIS A 18 6.68 -32.43 -5.08
CA HIS A 18 6.88 -31.68 -3.84
C HIS A 18 8.37 -31.47 -3.53
N ALA A 19 9.22 -32.48 -3.74
CA ALA A 19 10.65 -32.37 -3.51
C ALA A 19 11.37 -31.42 -4.50
N LEU A 20 10.87 -31.31 -5.73
CA LEU A 20 11.43 -30.45 -6.77
C LEU A 20 10.73 -29.10 -6.91
N SER A 21 9.64 -28.88 -6.18
CA SER A 21 8.85 -27.66 -6.26
C SER A 21 9.63 -26.45 -5.72
N PRO A 22 9.69 -25.32 -6.43
CA PRO A 22 10.42 -24.13 -6.00
C PRO A 22 9.66 -23.29 -4.94
N TRP A 23 8.47 -23.67 -4.55
CA TRP A 23 7.64 -22.91 -3.61
C TRP A 23 7.94 -23.31 -2.15
N TYR A 24 9.11 -22.88 -1.72
CA TYR A 24 9.49 -22.94 -0.31
C TYR A 24 9.14 -21.62 0.39
N PHE A 25 9.16 -21.64 1.72
CA PHE A 25 9.01 -20.44 2.52
C PHE A 25 10.01 -19.38 2.10
N THR A 26 9.57 -18.12 2.04
CA THR A 26 10.49 -16.98 1.96
C THR A 26 11.45 -17.02 3.14
N PRO A 27 12.70 -16.56 3.01
CA PRO A 27 13.64 -16.50 4.13
C PRO A 27 13.03 -15.73 5.30
N ILE A 28 13.05 -16.35 6.49
CA ILE A 28 12.49 -15.72 7.68
C ILE A 28 13.38 -14.58 8.17
N ALA A 29 12.76 -13.50 8.65
CA ALA A 29 13.42 -12.32 9.17
C ALA A 29 12.93 -11.91 10.56
N SER A 30 12.16 -12.77 11.24
CA SER A 30 11.64 -12.53 12.59
C SER A 30 11.85 -13.73 13.53
N ASN A 31 11.36 -13.58 14.76
CA ASN A 31 11.40 -14.59 15.81
C ASN A 31 10.50 -15.85 15.56
N TRP A 32 9.68 -15.86 14.49
CA TRP A 32 8.67 -16.90 14.24
C TRP A 32 9.17 -18.14 13.48
N SER A 33 10.45 -18.50 13.61
CA SER A 33 11.01 -19.73 13.00
C SER A 33 10.34 -21.03 13.49
N SER A 34 9.74 -21.00 14.68
CA SER A 34 8.96 -22.12 15.22
C SER A 34 7.73 -22.46 14.38
N MET A 35 7.11 -21.46 13.71
CA MET A 35 6.01 -21.69 12.77
C MET A 35 6.47 -22.55 11.59
N ASP A 36 7.57 -22.17 10.93
CA ASP A 36 8.13 -22.92 9.80
C ASP A 36 8.49 -24.35 10.20
N SER A 37 9.07 -24.52 11.38
CA SER A 37 9.43 -25.83 11.91
C SER A 37 8.19 -26.71 12.14
N THR A 38 7.12 -26.15 12.71
CA THR A 38 5.86 -26.87 12.95
C THR A 38 5.15 -27.23 11.66
N VAL A 39 5.10 -26.31 10.68
CA VAL A 39 4.53 -26.60 9.37
C VAL A 39 5.35 -27.69 8.67
N THR A 40 6.67 -27.62 8.71
CA THR A 40 7.56 -28.64 8.13
C THR A 40 7.33 -30.01 8.79
N LEU A 41 7.25 -30.07 10.13
CA LEU A 41 6.93 -31.31 10.86
C LEU A 41 5.58 -31.88 10.40
N THR A 42 4.57 -31.04 10.29
CA THR A 42 3.23 -31.43 9.83
C THR A 42 3.29 -32.03 8.43
N PHE A 43 3.99 -31.38 7.48
CA PHE A 43 4.15 -31.89 6.12
C PHE A 43 4.89 -33.23 6.08
N VAL A 44 5.94 -33.40 6.89
CA VAL A 44 6.69 -34.68 6.96
C VAL A 44 5.80 -35.82 7.49
N VAL A 45 5.10 -35.59 8.60
CA VAL A 45 4.26 -36.64 9.22
C VAL A 45 3.05 -36.96 8.34
N THR A 46 2.33 -35.94 7.82
CA THR A 46 1.17 -36.18 6.97
C THR A 46 1.58 -36.74 5.61
N GLY A 47 2.71 -36.32 5.05
CA GLY A 47 3.28 -36.87 3.82
C GLY A 47 3.67 -38.35 3.98
N LEU A 48 4.27 -38.69 5.10
CA LEU A 48 4.58 -40.11 5.41
C LEU A 48 3.29 -40.96 5.54
N ALA A 49 2.30 -40.42 6.27
CA ALA A 49 0.99 -41.10 6.39
C ALA A 49 0.32 -41.27 5.01
N PHE A 50 0.35 -40.24 4.17
CA PHE A 50 -0.15 -40.30 2.79
C PHE A 50 0.52 -41.41 1.98
N VAL A 51 1.85 -41.50 2.01
CA VAL A 51 2.59 -42.57 1.30
C VAL A 51 2.24 -43.94 1.83
N LEU A 52 2.27 -44.14 3.17
CA LEU A 52 1.98 -45.41 3.80
C LEU A 52 0.57 -45.92 3.48
N VAL A 53 -0.44 -45.06 3.61
CA VAL A 53 -1.84 -45.42 3.30
C VAL A 53 -1.99 -45.82 1.82
N ASN A 54 -1.43 -45.05 0.88
CA ASN A 54 -1.55 -45.35 -0.54
C ASN A 54 -0.77 -46.60 -0.94
N VAL A 55 0.40 -46.84 -0.37
CA VAL A 55 1.18 -48.08 -0.58
C VAL A 55 0.40 -49.27 -0.03
N PHE A 56 -0.24 -49.13 1.13
CA PHE A 56 -1.09 -50.19 1.72
C PHE A 56 -2.31 -50.50 0.81
N ILE A 57 -2.97 -49.43 0.26
CA ILE A 57 -4.08 -49.61 -0.71
C ILE A 57 -3.57 -50.36 -1.95
N ALA A 58 -2.43 -49.94 -2.50
CA ALA A 58 -1.84 -50.64 -3.67
C ALA A 58 -1.52 -52.09 -3.38
N TYR A 59 -0.96 -52.38 -2.19
CA TYR A 59 -0.76 -53.76 -1.70
C TYR A 59 -2.06 -54.55 -1.67
N CYS A 60 -3.14 -53.97 -1.10
CA CYS A 60 -4.45 -54.61 -1.05
C CYS A 60 -5.00 -54.90 -2.45
N LEU A 61 -4.92 -53.97 -3.38
CA LEU A 61 -5.35 -54.12 -4.78
C LEU A 61 -4.60 -55.26 -5.48
N ILE A 62 -3.34 -55.47 -5.17
CA ILE A 62 -2.52 -56.57 -5.74
C ILE A 62 -2.82 -57.89 -5.09
N LYS A 63 -2.82 -57.92 -3.75
CA LYS A 63 -2.95 -59.16 -2.95
C LYS A 63 -4.35 -59.74 -2.99
N PHE A 64 -5.37 -58.89 -2.87
CA PHE A 64 -6.77 -59.30 -2.80
C PHE A 64 -7.54 -59.19 -4.13
N ARG A 65 -6.81 -59.16 -5.24
CA ARG A 65 -7.41 -59.20 -6.59
C ARG A 65 -8.26 -60.47 -6.76
N ASN A 66 -9.33 -60.37 -7.55
CA ASN A 66 -10.17 -61.52 -7.88
C ASN A 66 -9.35 -62.61 -8.57
N LYS A 67 -9.52 -63.86 -8.07
CA LYS A 67 -8.98 -65.10 -8.62
C LYS A 67 -10.09 -66.16 -8.68
N PRO A 68 -10.16 -67.01 -9.75
CA PRO A 68 -11.25 -67.95 -9.92
C PRO A 68 -11.45 -68.91 -8.72
N ASP A 69 -10.37 -69.31 -8.06
CA ASP A 69 -10.35 -70.33 -7.01
C ASP A 69 -10.37 -69.78 -5.59
N ARG A 70 -10.63 -68.44 -5.43
CA ARG A 70 -10.60 -67.78 -4.13
C ARG A 70 -11.88 -67.03 -3.86
N ARG A 71 -12.54 -67.32 -2.75
CA ARG A 71 -13.65 -66.57 -2.24
C ARG A 71 -13.17 -65.55 -1.16
N ALA A 72 -13.81 -64.38 -1.13
CA ALA A 72 -13.60 -63.45 -0.04
C ALA A 72 -14.25 -63.97 1.23
N GLU A 73 -13.57 -63.80 2.36
CA GLU A 73 -14.12 -64.00 3.67
C GLU A 73 -15.05 -62.84 4.00
N TYR A 74 -16.19 -63.14 4.58
CA TYR A 74 -17.15 -62.11 4.99
C TYR A 74 -16.93 -61.75 6.46
N GLU A 75 -16.20 -60.67 6.68
CA GLU A 75 -15.91 -60.10 8.00
C GLU A 75 -16.28 -58.59 7.97
N PRO A 76 -17.56 -58.27 8.21
CA PRO A 76 -18.04 -56.89 8.02
C PRO A 76 -17.53 -55.90 9.07
N GLU A 77 -17.15 -56.39 10.27
CA GLU A 77 -16.75 -55.57 11.39
C GLU A 77 -15.51 -56.16 12.09
N SER A 78 -14.56 -55.32 12.45
CA SER A 78 -13.41 -55.68 13.25
C SER A 78 -13.16 -54.66 14.35
N ILE A 79 -13.87 -54.79 15.48
CA ILE A 79 -13.80 -53.86 16.62
C ILE A 79 -12.35 -53.61 17.06
N LYS A 80 -11.51 -54.67 17.03
CA LYS A 80 -10.11 -54.57 17.41
C LYS A 80 -9.30 -53.70 16.47
N MET A 81 -9.47 -53.84 15.16
CA MET A 81 -8.77 -53.05 14.16
C MET A 81 -9.27 -51.61 14.20
N GLU A 82 -10.56 -51.40 14.25
CA GLU A 82 -11.19 -50.05 14.31
C GLU A 82 -10.74 -49.31 15.57
N SER A 83 -10.74 -49.97 16.74
CA SER A 83 -10.26 -49.37 17.99
C SER A 83 -8.78 -48.97 17.91
N TRP A 84 -7.91 -49.80 17.34
CA TRP A 84 -6.49 -49.49 17.18
C TRP A 84 -6.27 -48.32 16.20
N LEU A 85 -6.98 -48.32 15.07
CA LEU A 85 -6.92 -47.21 14.11
C LEU A 85 -7.40 -45.89 14.74
N THR A 86 -8.50 -45.91 15.46
CA THR A 86 -9.04 -44.77 16.16
C THR A 86 -8.05 -44.23 17.21
N ILE A 87 -7.50 -45.10 18.04
CA ILE A 87 -6.53 -44.69 19.07
C ILE A 87 -5.27 -44.10 18.42
N LEU A 88 -4.72 -44.80 17.43
CA LEU A 88 -3.48 -44.36 16.76
C LEU A 88 -3.66 -42.99 16.07
N THR A 89 -4.76 -42.82 15.35
CA THR A 89 -5.06 -41.54 14.69
C THR A 89 -5.32 -40.41 15.68
N THR A 90 -6.06 -40.69 16.76
CA THR A 90 -6.34 -39.71 17.83
C THR A 90 -5.05 -39.25 18.51
N VAL A 91 -4.18 -40.20 18.88
CA VAL A 91 -2.88 -39.87 19.48
C VAL A 91 -1.99 -39.11 18.51
N GLY A 92 -1.96 -39.50 17.22
CA GLY A 92 -1.20 -38.83 16.17
C GLY A 92 -1.67 -37.38 15.95
N ILE A 93 -2.98 -37.17 15.88
CA ILE A 93 -3.56 -35.82 15.73
C ILE A 93 -3.26 -34.97 16.96
N ALA A 94 -3.44 -35.51 18.18
CA ALA A 94 -3.13 -34.77 19.41
C ALA A 94 -1.64 -34.38 19.48
N ALA A 95 -0.75 -35.30 19.09
CA ALA A 95 0.69 -35.02 19.05
C ALA A 95 1.09 -33.94 18.03
N LEU A 96 0.39 -33.86 16.89
CA LEU A 96 0.61 -32.78 15.88
C LEU A 96 -0.01 -31.45 16.31
N LEU A 97 -1.13 -31.48 17.02
CA LEU A 97 -1.82 -30.28 17.46
C LEU A 97 -1.07 -29.55 18.59
N ALA A 98 -0.44 -30.28 19.51
CA ALA A 98 0.19 -29.72 20.69
C ALA A 98 1.26 -28.63 20.37
N PRO A 99 2.21 -28.80 19.44
CA PRO A 99 3.16 -27.76 19.06
C PRO A 99 2.48 -26.51 18.51
N GLY A 100 1.42 -26.68 17.70
CA GLY A 100 0.65 -25.57 17.14
C GLY A 100 -0.05 -24.73 18.22
N LEU A 101 -0.61 -25.37 19.25
CA LEU A 101 -1.24 -24.67 20.37
C LEU A 101 -0.22 -23.88 21.22
N LEU A 102 0.99 -24.38 21.37
CA LEU A 102 2.07 -23.67 22.08
C LEU A 102 2.46 -22.41 21.31
N ILE A 103 2.65 -22.52 20.00
CA ILE A 103 2.94 -21.34 19.15
C ILE A 103 1.78 -20.36 19.17
N TRP A 104 0.53 -20.84 19.08
CA TRP A 104 -0.65 -19.99 19.18
C TRP A 104 -0.67 -19.17 20.47
N LYS A 105 -0.35 -19.80 21.60
CA LYS A 105 -0.23 -19.09 22.87
C LYS A 105 0.79 -17.94 22.77
N ASP A 106 1.95 -18.19 22.18
CA ASP A 106 3.00 -17.18 22.04
C ASP A 106 2.56 -16.05 21.11
N VAL A 107 1.85 -16.35 20.00
CA VAL A 107 1.32 -15.35 19.06
C VAL A 107 0.33 -14.39 19.71
N VAL A 108 -0.55 -14.91 20.60
CA VAL A 108 -1.57 -14.07 21.27
C VAL A 108 -1.07 -13.42 22.55
N THR A 109 0.19 -13.60 22.91
CA THR A 109 0.76 -13.06 24.15
C THR A 109 2.05 -12.30 23.81
N PRO A 110 1.97 -11.03 23.37
CA PRO A 110 3.17 -10.24 23.10
C PRO A 110 4.00 -10.05 24.38
N PRO A 111 5.31 -9.89 24.27
CA PRO A 111 6.18 -9.52 25.37
C PRO A 111 5.74 -8.20 26.00
N LYS A 112 5.88 -8.06 27.33
CA LYS A 112 5.47 -6.85 28.05
C LYS A 112 6.27 -5.61 27.66
N GLU A 113 7.51 -5.82 27.26
CA GLU A 113 8.45 -4.79 26.78
C GLU A 113 8.30 -4.50 25.29
N SER A 114 7.30 -5.07 24.64
CA SER A 114 7.03 -4.82 23.22
C SER A 114 6.59 -3.35 23.02
N MET A 115 7.20 -2.66 22.08
CA MET A 115 6.77 -1.34 21.66
C MET A 115 5.39 -1.45 20.97
N GLU A 116 4.40 -0.72 21.45
CA GLU A 116 3.12 -0.62 20.76
C GLU A 116 3.21 0.40 19.63
N LEU A 117 2.76 0.00 18.44
CA LEU A 117 2.73 0.81 17.24
C LEU A 117 1.35 0.67 16.59
N GLU A 118 0.71 1.78 16.30
CA GLU A 118 -0.59 1.76 15.62
C GLU A 118 -0.40 1.79 14.10
N VAL A 119 -1.13 0.93 13.40
CA VAL A 119 -1.26 0.92 11.94
C VAL A 119 -2.70 1.22 11.58
N LEU A 120 -2.90 2.28 10.82
CA LEU A 120 -4.20 2.63 10.25
C LEU A 120 -4.23 2.24 8.78
N ALA A 121 -5.15 1.34 8.42
CA ALA A 121 -5.44 0.96 7.04
C ALA A 121 -6.68 1.68 6.52
N ARG A 122 -6.66 2.04 5.25
CA ARG A 122 -7.83 2.52 4.49
C ARG A 122 -7.55 2.38 2.99
N GLN A 123 -8.56 2.50 2.19
CA GLN A 123 -8.52 2.35 0.74
C GLN A 123 -7.71 3.49 0.09
N TRP A 124 -6.52 3.29 -0.45
CA TRP A 124 -5.65 2.09 -0.35
C TRP A 124 -4.30 2.54 0.14
N ASN A 125 -4.18 2.82 1.42
CA ASN A 125 -3.04 3.44 2.06
C ASN A 125 -2.78 2.88 3.46
N TRP A 126 -1.54 3.03 3.91
CA TRP A 126 -1.06 2.74 5.24
C TRP A 126 -0.60 4.04 5.90
N SER A 127 -0.97 4.22 7.15
CA SER A 127 -0.44 5.27 8.03
C SER A 127 -0.03 4.66 9.35
N TYR A 128 0.97 5.22 9.98
CA TYR A 128 1.49 4.67 11.22
C TYR A 128 1.59 5.75 12.29
N ARG A 129 1.45 5.32 13.53
CA ARG A 129 1.68 6.13 14.71
C ARG A 129 2.56 5.35 15.66
N LEU A 130 3.70 5.94 16.02
CA LEU A 130 4.63 5.39 16.98
C LEU A 130 4.52 6.18 18.27
N PRO A 131 4.73 5.55 19.44
CA PRO A 131 4.81 6.28 20.69
C PRO A 131 6.00 7.24 20.64
N GLY A 132 5.81 8.40 21.25
CA GLY A 132 6.85 9.41 21.35
C GLY A 132 7.92 9.07 22.38
N GLU A 133 8.46 10.12 23.01
CA GLU A 133 9.53 9.96 24.02
C GLU A 133 9.03 9.28 25.30
N ASP A 134 7.73 9.41 25.62
CA ASP A 134 7.13 8.80 26.81
C ASP A 134 6.84 7.28 26.64
N GLY A 135 6.97 6.76 25.41
CA GLY A 135 6.77 5.35 25.08
C GLY A 135 5.31 4.90 25.12
N GLN A 136 4.33 5.82 25.13
CA GLN A 136 2.91 5.54 25.20
C GLN A 136 2.18 6.19 24.04
N LEU A 137 1.15 5.54 23.53
CA LEU A 137 0.27 6.09 22.50
C LEU A 137 -0.87 6.87 23.19
N GLY A 138 -1.12 8.10 22.73
CA GLY A 138 -2.24 8.90 23.20
C GLY A 138 -3.60 8.33 22.82
N ALA A 139 -4.66 8.79 23.48
CA ALA A 139 -6.03 8.39 23.23
C ALA A 139 -6.49 8.76 21.81
N VAL A 140 -7.36 7.93 21.24
CA VAL A 140 -7.96 8.15 19.92
C VAL A 140 -9.47 8.00 19.98
N ALA A 141 -10.19 8.82 19.19
CA ALA A 141 -11.62 8.70 19.04
C ALA A 141 -12.04 9.06 17.60
N ILE A 142 -13.08 8.39 17.12
CA ILE A 142 -13.63 8.65 15.79
C ILE A 142 -14.13 10.10 15.65
N SER A 143 -14.59 10.71 16.74
CA SER A 143 -15.04 12.11 16.79
C SER A 143 -13.92 13.12 16.50
N HIS A 144 -12.66 12.74 16.68
CA HIS A 144 -11.48 13.55 16.40
C HIS A 144 -10.93 13.34 14.99
N THR A 145 -11.51 12.37 14.24
CA THR A 145 -11.05 12.08 12.86
C THR A 145 -11.45 13.22 11.93
N SER A 146 -10.44 13.77 11.27
CA SER A 146 -10.59 14.83 10.27
C SER A 146 -9.53 14.69 9.19
N THR A 147 -9.57 15.54 8.18
CA THR A 147 -8.52 15.60 7.16
C THR A 147 -7.14 15.91 7.76
N ALA A 148 -7.08 16.79 8.75
CA ALA A 148 -5.84 17.16 9.44
C ALA A 148 -5.41 16.12 10.50
N ASN A 149 -6.34 15.32 10.99
CA ASN A 149 -6.12 14.30 12.02
C ASN A 149 -6.78 12.97 11.62
N PRO A 150 -6.29 12.29 10.57
CA PRO A 150 -6.93 11.07 10.08
C PRO A 150 -6.82 9.88 11.04
N LEU A 151 -5.89 9.91 11.97
CA LEU A 151 -5.73 8.92 13.04
C LEU A 151 -6.73 9.09 14.17
N GLY A 152 -7.37 10.28 14.29
CA GLY A 152 -8.35 10.59 15.32
C GLY A 152 -7.73 10.71 16.71
N ILE A 153 -6.49 11.18 16.81
CA ILE A 153 -5.80 11.42 18.08
C ILE A 153 -6.54 12.53 18.84
N ASP A 154 -6.73 12.36 20.14
CA ASP A 154 -7.33 13.38 20.97
C ASP A 154 -6.36 14.57 21.15
N PRO A 155 -6.69 15.77 20.61
CA PRO A 155 -5.79 16.92 20.73
C PRO A 155 -5.59 17.42 22.17
N SER A 156 -6.45 17.02 23.09
CA SER A 156 -6.38 17.40 24.51
C SER A 156 -5.59 16.41 25.36
N ASP A 157 -5.27 15.23 24.83
CA ASP A 157 -4.48 14.22 25.52
C ASP A 157 -2.99 14.58 25.47
N PRO A 158 -2.33 14.84 26.59
CA PRO A 158 -0.91 15.14 26.61
C PRO A 158 -0.03 13.98 26.14
N LEU A 159 -0.47 12.71 26.32
CA LEU A 159 0.29 11.53 25.88
C LEU A 159 0.36 11.41 24.35
N GLY A 160 -0.62 11.99 23.64
CA GLY A 160 -0.63 11.94 22.17
C GLY A 160 0.17 13.05 21.51
N GLN A 161 0.66 14.05 22.23
CA GLN A 161 1.30 15.23 21.62
C GLN A 161 2.68 14.90 21.02
N ASP A 162 3.41 13.98 21.61
CA ASP A 162 4.72 13.52 21.13
C ASP A 162 4.65 12.26 20.26
N ASP A 163 3.44 11.70 20.07
CA ASP A 163 3.23 10.59 19.11
C ASP A 163 3.80 10.94 17.73
N VAL A 164 4.63 10.07 17.18
CA VAL A 164 5.25 10.27 15.87
C VAL A 164 4.31 9.79 14.76
N ILE A 165 4.04 10.67 13.80
CA ILE A 165 3.04 10.44 12.75
C ILE A 165 3.71 10.19 11.41
N ILE A 166 3.35 9.08 10.77
CA ILE A 166 3.91 8.68 9.47
C ILE A 166 2.75 8.43 8.50
N TYR A 167 2.65 9.28 7.48
CA TYR A 167 1.66 9.13 6.39
C TYR A 167 2.25 8.47 5.13
N ASP A 168 3.53 8.12 5.17
CA ASP A 168 4.19 7.36 4.11
C ASP A 168 3.93 5.86 4.31
N PRO A 169 3.65 5.06 3.27
CA PRO A 169 3.46 3.62 3.40
C PRO A 169 4.75 2.84 3.69
N VAL A 170 5.81 3.51 4.10
CA VAL A 170 7.08 2.93 4.53
C VAL A 170 7.21 3.05 6.04
N LEU A 171 7.29 1.92 6.71
CA LEU A 171 7.50 1.82 8.15
C LEU A 171 8.93 1.37 8.43
N HIS A 172 9.62 2.06 9.31
CA HIS A 172 10.91 1.63 9.82
C HIS A 172 10.78 0.99 11.20
N LEU A 173 11.53 -0.07 11.43
CA LEU A 173 11.60 -0.81 12.70
C LEU A 173 13.06 -1.03 13.09
N LYS A 174 13.33 -1.06 14.37
CA LYS A 174 14.64 -1.40 14.89
C LYS A 174 14.82 -2.93 14.94
N VAL A 175 15.97 -3.43 14.53
CA VAL A 175 16.33 -4.84 14.64
C VAL A 175 16.37 -5.27 16.13
N ASP A 176 15.96 -6.50 16.41
CA ASP A 176 15.93 -7.14 17.75
C ASP A 176 15.06 -6.37 18.78
N GLN A 177 14.06 -5.62 18.31
CA GLN A 177 13.06 -4.98 19.17
C GLN A 177 11.69 -5.60 18.92
N PRO A 178 11.04 -6.21 19.93
CA PRO A 178 9.66 -6.67 19.81
C PRO A 178 8.71 -5.49 19.57
N VAL A 179 7.79 -5.67 18.60
CA VAL A 179 6.80 -4.66 18.25
C VAL A 179 5.42 -5.31 18.21
N THR A 180 4.46 -4.69 18.89
CA THR A 180 3.04 -5.01 18.83
C THR A 180 2.35 -4.03 17.91
N PHE A 181 1.86 -4.53 16.79
CA PHE A 181 1.10 -3.76 15.81
C PHE A 181 -0.38 -3.72 16.24
N LEU A 182 -0.88 -2.54 16.60
CA LEU A 182 -2.29 -2.28 16.84
C LEU A 182 -2.95 -1.90 15.52
N LEU A 183 -3.89 -2.69 15.04
CA LEU A 183 -4.42 -2.61 13.68
C LEU A 183 -5.83 -2.02 13.68
N ARG A 184 -6.01 -0.89 13.02
CA ARG A 184 -7.29 -0.21 12.85
C ARG A 184 -7.63 0.04 11.38
N SER A 185 -8.90 -0.07 11.01
CA SER A 185 -9.42 0.33 9.72
C SER A 185 -10.52 1.38 9.86
N ASN A 186 -10.49 2.38 8.96
CA ASN A 186 -11.51 3.42 8.93
C ASN A 186 -12.62 3.16 7.90
N ASP A 187 -12.51 2.12 7.06
CA ASP A 187 -13.44 1.89 5.96
C ASP A 187 -13.85 0.42 5.82
N VAL A 188 -13.05 -0.41 5.19
CA VAL A 188 -13.35 -1.82 4.90
C VAL A 188 -12.36 -2.77 5.56
N LEU A 189 -12.54 -4.07 5.36
CA LEU A 189 -11.54 -5.07 5.76
C LEU A 189 -10.26 -4.89 4.96
N HIS A 190 -9.13 -4.92 5.66
CA HIS A 190 -7.77 -5.01 5.10
C HIS A 190 -7.00 -6.09 5.85
N ASN A 191 -5.78 -6.35 5.43
CA ASN A 191 -4.93 -7.31 6.12
C ASN A 191 -3.49 -6.81 6.18
N PHE A 192 -2.86 -6.93 7.35
CA PHE A 192 -1.44 -6.65 7.57
C PHE A 192 -0.65 -7.92 7.39
N THR A 193 0.03 -8.04 6.27
CA THR A 193 0.89 -9.21 5.98
C THR A 193 2.30 -8.78 5.68
N VAL A 194 3.26 -9.32 6.46
CA VAL A 194 4.70 -9.27 6.15
C VAL A 194 5.19 -10.72 6.09
N PRO A 195 5.30 -11.31 4.89
CA PRO A 195 5.56 -12.75 4.73
C PRO A 195 6.85 -13.22 5.40
N GLN A 196 7.92 -12.40 5.36
CA GLN A 196 9.19 -12.72 5.99
C GLN A 196 9.15 -12.66 7.52
N PHE A 197 8.14 -12.01 8.10
CA PHE A 197 7.91 -11.99 9.54
C PHE A 197 6.94 -13.08 10.01
N ARG A 198 6.29 -13.80 9.09
CA ARG A 198 5.22 -14.77 9.40
C ARG A 198 4.03 -14.13 10.13
N VAL A 199 3.82 -12.84 9.94
CA VAL A 199 2.66 -12.14 10.50
C VAL A 199 1.60 -11.94 9.42
N LYS A 200 0.35 -12.21 9.81
CA LYS A 200 -0.84 -11.96 9.03
C LYS A 200 -2.01 -11.73 9.99
N MET A 201 -2.62 -10.56 9.95
CA MET A 201 -3.75 -10.21 10.80
C MET A 201 -4.67 -9.21 10.09
N ASP A 202 -5.98 -9.41 10.23
CA ASP A 202 -6.96 -8.57 9.60
C ASP A 202 -7.21 -7.27 10.39
N PHE A 203 -7.43 -6.20 9.64
CA PHE A 203 -8.01 -4.96 10.13
C PHE A 203 -9.52 -5.06 10.01
N VAL A 204 -10.21 -5.07 11.13
CA VAL A 204 -11.66 -5.14 11.18
C VAL A 204 -12.23 -3.76 11.53
N PRO A 205 -13.03 -3.11 10.66
CA PRO A 205 -13.62 -1.81 10.98
C PRO A 205 -14.38 -1.85 12.31
N GLY A 206 -14.13 -0.85 13.16
CA GLY A 206 -14.74 -0.75 14.49
C GLY A 206 -14.09 -1.63 15.57
N GLN A 207 -13.02 -2.35 15.26
CA GLN A 207 -12.24 -3.13 16.22
C GLN A 207 -10.75 -2.76 16.12
N VAL A 208 -10.03 -2.98 17.23
CA VAL A 208 -8.57 -2.95 17.24
C VAL A 208 -8.11 -4.39 17.35
N SER A 209 -7.57 -4.94 16.27
CA SER A 209 -6.87 -6.22 16.28
C SER A 209 -5.38 -5.99 16.52
N TYR A 210 -4.65 -7.04 16.88
CA TYR A 210 -3.21 -6.91 17.10
C TYR A 210 -2.47 -8.17 16.66
N ILE A 211 -1.21 -7.97 16.32
CA ILE A 211 -0.21 -9.02 16.11
C ILE A 211 1.15 -8.48 16.50
N TRP A 212 2.10 -9.35 16.83
CA TRP A 212 3.44 -8.91 17.19
C TRP A 212 4.53 -9.70 16.46
N ALA A 213 5.69 -9.08 16.31
CA ALA A 213 6.90 -9.72 15.84
C ALA A 213 8.13 -9.03 16.41
N GLU A 214 9.24 -9.76 16.44
CA GLU A 214 10.58 -9.22 16.68
C GLU A 214 11.39 -9.35 15.39
N PRO A 215 11.63 -8.27 14.66
CA PRO A 215 12.46 -8.28 13.46
C PRO A 215 13.89 -8.64 13.81
N GLN A 216 14.46 -9.69 13.19
CA GLN A 216 15.80 -10.20 13.53
C GLN A 216 16.84 -9.99 12.43
N LYS A 217 16.43 -9.49 11.27
CA LYS A 217 17.33 -9.24 10.14
C LYS A 217 17.07 -7.88 9.53
N GLN A 218 18.13 -7.10 9.40
CA GLN A 218 18.08 -5.85 8.65
C GLN A 218 17.74 -6.11 7.18
N GLY A 219 16.96 -5.20 6.59
CA GLY A 219 16.56 -5.29 5.19
C GLY A 219 15.23 -4.62 4.92
N SER A 220 14.75 -4.75 3.70
CA SER A 220 13.50 -4.17 3.24
C SER A 220 12.52 -5.31 2.88
N TYR A 221 11.32 -5.26 3.45
CA TYR A 221 10.30 -6.30 3.37
C TYR A 221 9.01 -5.72 2.84
N ASP A 222 8.32 -6.46 1.96
CA ASP A 222 7.03 -6.04 1.46
C ASP A 222 5.96 -6.16 2.55
N LEU A 223 5.16 -5.09 2.71
CA LEU A 223 3.90 -5.09 3.42
C LEU A 223 2.79 -5.22 2.39
N LEU A 224 1.92 -6.20 2.56
CA LEU A 224 0.85 -6.53 1.64
C LEU A 224 -0.51 -6.43 2.33
N CYS A 225 -1.53 -6.03 1.56
CA CYS A 225 -2.91 -6.27 1.91
C CYS A 225 -3.34 -7.58 1.24
N GLU A 226 -3.75 -8.58 2.04
CA GLU A 226 -4.19 -9.89 1.55
C GLU A 226 -5.69 -10.16 1.85
N GLU A 227 -6.47 -9.09 2.10
CA GLU A 227 -7.91 -9.12 2.22
C GLU A 227 -8.53 -8.20 1.18
N LEU A 228 -9.51 -8.71 0.39
CA LEU A 228 -10.10 -7.96 -0.72
C LEU A 228 -10.78 -6.68 -0.22
N CYS A 229 -10.13 -5.55 -0.47
CA CYS A 229 -10.54 -4.23 0.02
C CYS A 229 -10.99 -3.26 -1.09
N GLY A 230 -11.31 -3.75 -2.28
CA GLY A 230 -11.79 -2.94 -3.40
C GLY A 230 -10.87 -2.96 -4.61
N VAL A 231 -11.08 -2.07 -5.57
CA VAL A 231 -10.37 -2.09 -6.87
C VAL A 231 -8.88 -1.86 -6.76
N GLY A 232 -8.41 -1.10 -5.75
CA GLY A 232 -7.00 -0.86 -5.49
C GLY A 232 -6.32 -1.93 -4.63
N HIS A 233 -7.00 -3.02 -4.31
CA HIS A 233 -6.50 -4.06 -3.40
C HIS A 233 -5.10 -4.57 -3.79
N TYR A 234 -4.88 -4.94 -5.04
CA TYR A 234 -3.59 -5.45 -5.51
C TYR A 234 -2.47 -4.40 -5.51
N ALA A 235 -2.84 -3.12 -5.46
CA ALA A 235 -1.94 -1.97 -5.43
C ALA A 235 -1.68 -1.45 -4.01
N MET A 236 -2.44 -1.92 -2.99
CA MET A 236 -2.27 -1.53 -1.60
C MET A 236 -1.03 -2.22 -1.01
N ARG A 237 0.12 -1.63 -1.28
CA ARG A 237 1.42 -2.11 -0.84
C ARG A 237 2.06 -1.11 0.09
N GLY A 238 2.81 -1.61 1.04
CA GLY A 238 3.70 -0.85 1.89
C GLY A 238 5.07 -1.50 1.93
N ARG A 239 5.93 -0.98 2.76
CA ARG A 239 7.26 -1.51 3.00
C ARG A 239 7.61 -1.42 4.48
N VAL A 240 8.21 -2.47 5.00
CA VAL A 240 8.82 -2.47 6.33
C VAL A 240 10.33 -2.53 6.14
N ILE A 241 11.03 -1.53 6.64
CA ILE A 241 12.49 -1.47 6.66
C ILE A 241 12.95 -1.78 8.07
N VAL A 242 13.83 -2.75 8.20
CA VAL A 242 14.45 -3.10 9.48
C VAL A 242 15.85 -2.53 9.49
N ASP A 243 16.09 -1.61 10.40
CA ASP A 243 17.33 -0.84 10.51
C ASP A 243 18.16 -1.23 11.73
N SER A 244 19.43 -0.80 11.70
CA SER A 244 20.22 -0.68 12.93
C SER A 244 19.61 0.39 13.83
N GLU A 245 19.93 0.34 15.13
CA GLU A 245 19.48 1.36 16.08
C GLU A 245 19.84 2.79 15.66
N GLU A 246 21.05 2.99 15.15
CA GLU A 246 21.52 4.30 14.70
C GLU A 246 20.69 4.83 13.52
N THR A 247 20.47 3.99 12.50
CA THR A 247 19.69 4.37 11.30
C THR A 247 18.23 4.61 11.65
N TYR A 248 17.64 3.75 12.49
CA TYR A 248 16.27 3.91 12.97
C TYR A 248 16.09 5.23 13.74
N ASN A 249 16.97 5.53 14.67
CA ASN A 249 16.90 6.77 15.46
C ASN A 249 17.06 8.02 14.59
N ALA A 250 17.96 7.99 13.60
CA ALA A 250 18.11 9.08 12.65
C ALA A 250 16.84 9.28 11.81
N TRP A 251 16.23 8.20 11.32
CA TRP A 251 14.96 8.26 10.58
C TRP A 251 13.82 8.77 11.47
N LEU A 252 13.71 8.29 12.72
CA LEU A 252 12.66 8.67 13.64
C LEU A 252 12.73 10.17 13.98
N ALA A 253 13.92 10.71 14.17
CA ALA A 253 14.14 12.13 14.46
C ALA A 253 13.67 13.07 13.32
N ASP A 254 13.61 12.58 12.09
CA ASP A 254 13.11 13.34 10.93
C ASP A 254 11.57 13.30 10.80
N GLN A 255 10.86 12.49 11.61
CA GLN A 255 9.42 12.37 11.52
C GLN A 255 8.74 13.39 12.42
N PRO A 256 7.60 13.97 11.99
CA PRO A 256 6.88 14.94 12.81
C PRO A 256 6.14 14.26 13.95
N THR A 257 6.08 14.92 15.10
CA THR A 257 5.15 14.57 16.16
C THR A 257 3.74 15.08 15.85
N PHE A 258 2.72 14.52 16.54
CA PHE A 258 1.34 14.99 16.38
C PHE A 258 1.23 16.49 16.66
N ALA A 259 1.80 16.98 17.77
CA ALA A 259 1.82 18.41 18.07
C ALA A 259 2.41 19.24 16.93
N GLN A 260 3.50 18.77 16.29
CA GLN A 260 4.10 19.46 15.16
C GLN A 260 3.21 19.44 13.90
N THR A 261 2.42 18.38 13.70
CA THR A 261 1.46 18.32 12.57
C THR A 261 0.28 19.27 12.75
N GLN A 262 -0.02 19.70 13.99
CA GLN A 262 -1.12 20.62 14.27
C GLN A 262 -0.69 22.09 14.23
N VAL A 263 0.62 22.37 14.16
CA VAL A 263 1.13 23.73 14.00
C VAL A 263 1.08 24.08 12.51
N GLU A 264 0.29 25.10 12.16
CA GLU A 264 0.43 25.71 10.85
C GLU A 264 1.85 26.28 10.74
N LEU A 265 2.66 25.74 9.83
CA LEU A 265 3.98 26.29 9.56
C LEU A 265 3.79 27.76 9.17
N SER A 266 4.47 28.65 9.88
CA SER A 266 4.49 30.08 9.51
C SER A 266 4.89 30.19 8.03
N THR A 267 4.08 30.89 7.26
CA THR A 267 4.32 31.09 5.83
C THR A 267 4.94 32.45 5.60
N ASP A 268 6.13 32.48 5.05
CA ASP A 268 6.71 33.71 4.50
C ASP A 268 6.34 33.83 3.01
N LEU A 269 5.23 34.49 2.72
CA LEU A 269 4.78 34.69 1.35
C LEU A 269 5.77 35.53 0.51
N ALA A 270 6.55 36.41 1.13
CA ALA A 270 7.56 37.18 0.41
C ALA A 270 8.74 36.31 0.01
N ALA A 271 9.21 35.43 0.90
CA ALA A 271 10.21 34.42 0.57
C ALA A 271 9.69 33.43 -0.48
N GLY A 272 8.42 33.00 -0.35
CA GLY A 272 7.75 32.15 -1.33
C GLY A 272 7.66 32.79 -2.71
N GLN A 273 7.30 34.07 -2.80
CA GLN A 273 7.29 34.86 -4.05
C GLN A 273 8.69 34.96 -4.67
N ALA A 274 9.69 35.24 -3.87
CA ALA A 274 11.07 35.32 -4.35
C ALA A 274 11.55 33.96 -4.90
N ALA A 275 11.25 32.86 -4.23
CA ALA A 275 11.54 31.51 -4.70
C ALA A 275 10.77 31.16 -6.00
N TYR A 276 9.49 31.56 -6.09
CA TYR A 276 8.65 31.31 -7.25
C TYR A 276 9.12 32.01 -8.52
N ALA A 277 9.83 33.13 -8.42
CA ALA A 277 10.32 33.86 -9.58
C ALA A 277 11.10 32.98 -10.58
N VAL A 278 11.84 31.98 -10.09
CA VAL A 278 12.52 31.00 -10.94
C VAL A 278 11.52 30.02 -11.53
N CYS A 279 10.58 29.52 -10.73
CA CYS A 279 9.56 28.55 -11.15
C CYS A 279 8.62 29.12 -12.21
N GLY A 280 8.25 30.41 -12.07
CA GLY A 280 7.36 31.12 -12.97
C GLY A 280 7.90 31.25 -14.39
N SER A 281 9.21 31.15 -14.61
CA SER A 281 9.80 31.16 -15.96
C SER A 281 9.35 29.98 -16.83
N CYS A 282 8.98 28.85 -16.21
CA CYS A 282 8.49 27.64 -16.87
C CYS A 282 7.00 27.40 -16.60
N HIS A 283 6.54 27.66 -15.36
CA HIS A 283 5.17 27.37 -14.93
C HIS A 283 4.20 28.55 -15.11
N GLY A 284 4.67 29.67 -15.65
CA GLY A 284 3.87 30.88 -15.83
C GLY A 284 3.85 31.79 -14.60
N ALA A 285 3.60 33.10 -14.80
CA ALA A 285 3.62 34.06 -13.71
C ALA A 285 2.52 33.86 -12.68
N ASN A 286 1.38 33.27 -13.08
CA ASN A 286 0.22 32.97 -12.26
C ASN A 286 0.07 31.46 -12.02
N ALA A 287 1.12 30.66 -12.23
CA ALA A 287 1.11 29.22 -12.13
C ALA A 287 0.12 28.52 -13.10
N GLU A 288 -0.13 29.13 -14.24
CA GLU A 288 -1.05 28.64 -15.27
C GLU A 288 -0.52 27.51 -16.13
N GLY A 289 0.81 27.27 -16.12
CA GLY A 289 1.48 26.29 -16.97
C GLY A 289 1.85 26.83 -18.36
N ILE A 290 2.88 26.27 -18.99
CA ILE A 290 3.32 26.62 -20.35
C ILE A 290 3.60 25.31 -21.11
N GLU A 291 2.70 24.92 -22.04
CA GLU A 291 2.79 23.68 -22.81
C GLU A 291 4.10 23.56 -23.60
N SER A 292 4.52 24.64 -24.26
CA SER A 292 5.76 24.67 -25.05
C SER A 292 7.02 24.43 -24.21
N MET A 293 6.94 24.62 -22.87
CA MET A 293 7.99 24.33 -21.90
C MET A 293 7.78 22.98 -21.22
N HIS A 294 6.71 22.27 -21.56
CA HIS A 294 6.25 21.05 -20.88
C HIS A 294 6.14 21.20 -19.35
N ALA A 295 5.80 22.40 -18.91
CA ALA A 295 5.61 22.74 -17.52
C ALA A 295 4.11 22.90 -17.22
N PRO A 296 3.52 22.03 -16.36
CA PRO A 296 2.10 22.05 -16.07
C PRO A 296 1.70 23.25 -15.21
N GLY A 297 0.40 23.57 -15.21
CA GLY A 297 -0.20 24.47 -14.23
C GLY A 297 -0.06 23.92 -12.81
N LEU A 298 0.18 24.81 -11.85
CA LEU A 298 0.41 24.45 -10.45
C LEU A 298 -0.69 24.98 -9.52
N ALA A 299 -1.40 26.03 -9.90
CA ALA A 299 -2.34 26.76 -9.04
C ALA A 299 -3.50 25.89 -8.50
N HIS A 300 -3.83 24.81 -9.20
CA HIS A 300 -4.94 23.91 -8.84
C HIS A 300 -4.48 22.62 -8.16
N LEU A 301 -3.17 22.44 -7.98
CA LEU A 301 -2.63 21.28 -7.31
C LEU A 301 -2.72 21.41 -5.79
N ASP A 302 -3.04 20.30 -5.14
CA ASP A 302 -3.02 20.21 -3.69
C ASP A 302 -1.64 20.54 -3.11
N SER A 303 -1.62 21.33 -2.04
CA SER A 303 -0.38 21.82 -1.43
C SER A 303 0.50 20.69 -0.89
N GLU A 304 -0.08 19.68 -0.24
CA GLU A 304 0.68 18.57 0.29
C GLU A 304 1.23 17.65 -0.82
N TYR A 305 0.46 17.49 -1.91
CA TYR A 305 0.97 16.84 -3.11
C TYR A 305 2.17 17.58 -3.69
N MET A 306 2.10 18.92 -3.83
CA MET A 306 3.21 19.72 -4.34
C MET A 306 4.44 19.62 -3.45
N LYS A 307 4.30 19.77 -2.11
CA LYS A 307 5.39 19.61 -1.15
C LYS A 307 6.06 18.24 -1.27
N ARG A 308 5.25 17.17 -1.34
CA ARG A 308 5.75 15.81 -1.52
C ARG A 308 6.50 15.65 -2.84
N LYS A 309 5.97 16.17 -3.96
CA LYS A 309 6.63 16.03 -5.26
C LYS A 309 7.91 16.87 -5.36
N LEU A 310 7.99 18.02 -4.75
CA LEU A 310 9.24 18.78 -4.64
C LEU A 310 10.29 17.98 -3.84
N ARG A 311 9.91 17.38 -2.71
CA ARG A 311 10.80 16.47 -1.96
C ARG A 311 11.23 15.27 -2.81
N HIS A 312 10.33 14.66 -3.58
CA HIS A 312 10.66 13.55 -4.47
C HIS A 312 11.68 13.95 -5.55
N PHE A 313 11.55 15.13 -6.15
CA PHE A 313 12.55 15.64 -7.08
C PHE A 313 13.91 15.89 -6.42
N LYS A 314 13.93 16.49 -5.21
CA LYS A 314 15.16 16.72 -4.44
C LYS A 314 15.88 15.42 -4.07
N ARG A 315 15.15 14.36 -3.78
CA ARG A 315 15.69 13.05 -3.36
C ARG A 315 15.96 12.11 -4.54
N GLY A 316 15.72 12.52 -5.78
CA GLY A 316 15.89 11.68 -6.95
C GLY A 316 14.85 10.55 -7.08
N VAL A 317 13.75 10.63 -6.34
CA VAL A 317 12.63 9.68 -6.43
C VAL A 317 11.81 9.92 -7.70
N ARG A 318 11.69 11.19 -8.13
CA ARG A 318 11.07 11.61 -9.39
C ARG A 318 12.12 12.27 -10.28
N GLY A 319 12.03 12.04 -11.59
CA GLY A 319 13.02 12.51 -12.56
C GLY A 319 14.31 11.67 -12.56
N ALA A 320 14.27 10.45 -12.01
CA ALA A 320 15.43 9.54 -11.98
C ALA A 320 15.55 8.68 -13.27
N HIS A 321 14.44 8.40 -13.94
CA HIS A 321 14.42 7.58 -15.14
C HIS A 321 15.04 8.34 -16.32
N GLU A 322 15.85 7.67 -17.15
CA GLU A 322 16.54 8.29 -18.29
C GLU A 322 15.57 8.89 -19.33
N ASP A 323 14.39 8.29 -19.49
CA ASP A 323 13.35 8.74 -20.40
C ASP A 323 12.42 9.82 -19.80
N ASP A 324 12.55 10.15 -18.49
CA ASP A 324 11.79 11.26 -17.86
C ASP A 324 12.48 12.60 -18.10
N THR A 325 12.56 13.00 -19.38
CA THR A 325 13.25 14.23 -19.81
C THR A 325 12.81 15.45 -19.00
N TRP A 326 11.50 15.61 -18.81
CA TRP A 326 10.95 16.79 -18.13
C TRP A 326 11.07 16.70 -16.62
N GLY A 327 10.93 15.50 -16.05
CA GLY A 327 11.22 15.27 -14.63
C GLY A 327 12.69 15.52 -14.30
N ARG A 328 13.61 15.12 -15.17
CA ARG A 328 15.05 15.41 -15.04
C ARG A 328 15.37 16.91 -15.15
N THR A 329 14.60 17.65 -15.94
CA THR A 329 14.70 19.12 -16.02
C THR A 329 14.19 19.79 -14.76
N MET A 330 13.12 19.26 -14.15
CA MET A 330 12.53 19.81 -12.91
C MET A 330 13.37 19.50 -11.66
N ALA A 331 14.09 18.37 -11.61
CA ALA A 331 14.83 17.96 -10.43
C ALA A 331 15.88 19.00 -9.94
N PRO A 332 16.74 19.59 -10.82
CA PRO A 332 17.67 20.65 -10.39
C PRO A 332 16.94 21.90 -9.85
N MET A 333 15.76 22.22 -10.39
CA MET A 333 14.98 23.39 -9.93
C MET A 333 14.47 23.15 -8.49
N ALA A 334 14.00 21.95 -8.18
CA ALA A 334 13.59 21.59 -6.83
C ALA A 334 14.78 21.60 -5.84
N MET A 335 15.99 21.25 -6.30
CA MET A 335 17.20 21.28 -5.45
C MET A 335 17.61 22.69 -5.02
N MET A 336 17.16 23.75 -5.74
CA MET A 336 17.41 25.13 -5.35
C MET A 336 16.65 25.55 -4.09
N LEU A 337 15.56 24.87 -3.75
CA LEU A 337 14.83 25.08 -2.51
C LEU A 337 15.67 24.50 -1.34
N GLY A 338 15.94 25.32 -0.33
CA GLY A 338 16.84 24.96 0.77
C GLY A 338 16.30 23.79 1.60
N ASP A 339 15.31 24.05 2.40
CA ASP A 339 14.76 23.17 3.42
C ASP A 339 13.23 22.98 3.29
N ALA A 340 12.62 22.38 4.28
CA ALA A 340 11.17 22.17 4.33
C ALA A 340 10.39 23.50 4.43
N ALA A 341 10.95 24.52 5.10
CA ALA A 341 10.33 25.83 5.22
C ALA A 341 10.28 26.52 3.85
N ALA A 342 11.36 26.53 3.09
CA ALA A 342 11.40 27.08 1.74
C ALA A 342 10.42 26.39 0.78
N ILE A 343 10.23 25.05 0.91
CA ILE A 343 9.22 24.31 0.17
C ILE A 343 7.82 24.76 0.60
N ASN A 344 7.59 24.93 1.90
CA ASN A 344 6.31 25.40 2.42
C ASN A 344 5.95 26.79 1.90
N ASP A 345 6.90 27.72 1.97
CA ASP A 345 6.71 29.11 1.57
C ASP A 345 6.36 29.24 0.07
N VAL A 346 7.11 28.56 -0.81
CA VAL A 346 6.84 28.59 -2.24
C VAL A 346 5.52 27.94 -2.60
N VAL A 347 5.15 26.82 -1.95
CA VAL A 347 3.87 26.14 -2.22
C VAL A 347 2.69 26.97 -1.73
N ASN A 348 2.80 27.60 -0.56
CA ASN A 348 1.76 28.49 -0.05
C ASN A 348 1.63 29.75 -0.92
N TYR A 349 2.72 30.30 -1.43
CA TYR A 349 2.66 31.39 -2.40
C TYR A 349 1.95 30.94 -3.68
N ILE A 350 2.26 29.75 -4.24
CA ILE A 350 1.55 29.22 -5.41
C ILE A 350 0.05 29.12 -5.15
N GLY A 351 -0.37 28.73 -3.94
CA GLY A 351 -1.78 28.67 -3.54
C GLY A 351 -2.49 30.05 -3.55
N THR A 352 -1.76 31.16 -3.58
CA THR A 352 -2.33 32.51 -3.75
C THR A 352 -2.51 32.91 -5.21
N LEU A 353 -1.94 32.15 -6.15
CA LEU A 353 -1.99 32.44 -7.58
C LEU A 353 -3.27 31.90 -8.22
N SER A 354 -3.81 32.60 -9.18
CA SER A 354 -5.11 32.27 -9.79
C SER A 354 -5.03 31.17 -10.85
N GLY A 355 -3.84 30.81 -11.32
CA GLY A 355 -3.68 29.92 -12.47
C GLY A 355 -4.17 30.51 -13.81
N GLN A 356 -4.45 31.80 -13.83
CA GLN A 356 -5.03 32.47 -14.99
C GLN A 356 -3.96 33.23 -15.77
N VAL A 357 -4.02 33.12 -17.09
CA VAL A 357 -3.23 33.98 -17.98
C VAL A 357 -3.74 35.41 -17.81
N GLY A 358 -2.89 36.35 -17.39
CA GLY A 358 -3.26 37.70 -17.09
C GLY A 358 -3.82 38.41 -18.34
N PHE A 359 -5.13 38.48 -18.41
CA PHE A 359 -5.86 39.48 -19.18
C PHE A 359 -6.63 40.36 -18.20
N ASP A 360 -6.59 41.66 -18.41
CA ASP A 360 -7.34 42.67 -17.63
C ASP A 360 -8.86 42.41 -17.78
N GLY A 361 -9.39 41.54 -16.96
CA GLY A 361 -10.79 41.18 -16.95
C GLY A 361 -10.97 39.79 -16.33
N ALA A 362 -12.00 39.63 -15.51
CA ALA A 362 -12.31 38.33 -14.93
C ALA A 362 -12.36 37.24 -16.02
N PRO A 363 -11.68 36.11 -15.88
CA PRO A 363 -11.65 35.12 -16.94
C PRO A 363 -13.03 34.51 -17.08
N ASP A 364 -13.52 34.57 -18.27
CA ASP A 364 -14.67 33.79 -18.68
C ASP A 364 -14.20 32.36 -18.95
N TYR A 365 -14.22 31.52 -17.93
CA TYR A 365 -14.00 30.09 -18.06
C TYR A 365 -14.95 29.41 -19.05
N SER A 366 -16.03 30.11 -19.47
CA SER A 366 -16.98 29.62 -20.45
C SER A 366 -16.44 29.67 -21.88
N THR A 367 -15.50 30.61 -22.20
CA THR A 367 -15.03 30.85 -23.57
C THR A 367 -13.68 30.18 -23.88
N SER A 368 -12.70 30.19 -22.97
CA SER A 368 -11.44 29.47 -23.14
C SER A 368 -11.65 27.94 -23.22
N ASN A 369 -12.49 27.42 -22.34
CA ASN A 369 -12.88 26.03 -22.34
C ASN A 369 -13.64 25.55 -23.60
N ALA A 370 -14.30 26.44 -24.37
CA ALA A 370 -15.04 26.01 -25.56
C ALA A 370 -14.11 25.75 -26.76
N LYS A 371 -13.02 26.50 -26.90
CA LYS A 371 -12.05 26.33 -27.99
C LYS A 371 -11.10 25.17 -27.68
N GLU A 372 -10.63 25.10 -26.46
CA GLU A 372 -9.81 23.98 -25.93
C GLU A 372 -10.60 22.66 -25.92
N ARG A 373 -11.89 22.67 -25.56
CA ARG A 373 -12.79 21.49 -25.69
C ARG A 373 -12.98 21.04 -27.14
N THR A 374 -12.78 21.90 -28.13
CA THR A 374 -12.87 21.49 -29.55
C THR A 374 -11.59 20.79 -29.99
N ASP A 375 -10.42 21.24 -29.49
CA ASP A 375 -9.13 20.59 -29.72
C ASP A 375 -8.99 19.29 -28.93
N LEU A 376 -9.59 19.19 -27.74
CA LEU A 376 -9.66 17.97 -26.91
C LEU A 376 -10.43 16.82 -27.57
N ARG A 377 -11.49 17.14 -28.34
CA ARG A 377 -12.22 16.14 -29.14
C ARG A 377 -11.38 15.55 -30.27
N ALA A 378 -10.33 16.26 -30.69
CA ALA A 378 -9.37 15.74 -31.65
C ALA A 378 -8.40 14.71 -31.04
N LEU A 379 -8.22 14.72 -29.70
CA LEU A 379 -7.32 13.80 -28.98
C LEU A 379 -8.03 12.54 -28.48
N GLY A 380 -9.29 12.63 -28.04
CA GLY A 380 -10.01 11.48 -27.46
C GLY A 380 -11.51 11.67 -27.36
N ASP A 381 -12.23 10.56 -27.18
CA ASP A 381 -13.67 10.52 -26.92
C ASP A 381 -13.95 10.38 -25.43
N SER A 382 -14.25 11.50 -24.76
CA SER A 382 -14.54 11.56 -23.32
C SER A 382 -15.63 10.57 -22.87
N LYS A 383 -16.59 10.25 -23.74
CA LYS A 383 -17.69 9.34 -23.40
C LYS A 383 -17.22 7.90 -23.16
N ARG A 384 -16.13 7.47 -23.82
CA ARG A 384 -15.58 6.13 -23.64
C ARG A 384 -14.90 5.96 -22.28
N ALA A 385 -14.40 7.04 -21.70
CA ALA A 385 -13.69 7.00 -20.43
C ALA A 385 -14.57 7.12 -19.18
N VAL A 386 -15.84 7.59 -19.30
CA VAL A 386 -16.75 7.84 -18.17
C VAL A 386 -16.83 6.64 -17.20
N ALA A 387 -17.15 5.46 -17.73
CA ALA A 387 -17.33 4.27 -16.90
C ALA A 387 -16.02 3.81 -16.25
N LEU A 388 -14.91 3.91 -16.99
CA LEU A 388 -13.58 3.54 -16.47
C LEU A 388 -13.13 4.54 -15.40
N TYR A 389 -13.33 5.84 -15.59
CA TYR A 389 -13.03 6.83 -14.57
C TYR A 389 -13.81 6.55 -13.28
N ALA A 390 -15.11 6.41 -13.36
CA ALA A 390 -15.99 6.19 -12.21
C ALA A 390 -15.63 4.90 -11.44
N SER A 391 -15.26 3.84 -12.16
CA SER A 391 -14.95 2.55 -11.52
C SER A 391 -13.52 2.42 -11.02
N THR A 392 -12.59 3.26 -11.50
CA THR A 392 -11.15 3.06 -11.26
C THR A 392 -10.46 4.31 -10.72
N CYS A 393 -10.66 5.47 -11.32
CA CYS A 393 -9.93 6.71 -10.99
C CYS A 393 -10.60 7.50 -9.86
N ALA A 394 -11.94 7.61 -9.91
CA ALA A 394 -12.74 8.41 -8.98
C ALA A 394 -12.53 8.01 -7.51
N GLN A 395 -12.30 6.73 -7.24
CA GLN A 395 -12.10 6.22 -5.88
C GLN A 395 -10.87 6.80 -5.17
N CYS A 396 -9.86 7.22 -5.94
CA CYS A 396 -8.67 7.88 -5.41
C CYS A 396 -8.66 9.38 -5.71
N HIS A 397 -9.17 9.78 -6.88
CA HIS A 397 -9.07 11.17 -7.34
C HIS A 397 -10.36 11.98 -7.16
N GLY A 398 -11.42 11.36 -6.60
CA GLY A 398 -12.74 11.97 -6.43
C GLY A 398 -13.60 11.93 -7.69
N ASP A 399 -14.92 12.00 -7.52
CA ASP A 399 -15.89 11.92 -8.62
C ASP A 399 -15.77 13.10 -9.60
N SER A 400 -15.39 14.27 -9.10
CA SER A 400 -15.16 15.50 -9.86
C SER A 400 -13.68 15.76 -10.14
N GLY A 401 -12.81 14.80 -9.85
CA GLY A 401 -11.35 14.96 -10.00
C GLY A 401 -10.72 15.95 -9.01
N GLU A 402 -11.37 16.15 -7.87
CA GLU A 402 -10.95 17.07 -6.81
C GLU A 402 -9.70 16.63 -6.06
N GLY A 403 -9.37 15.33 -6.13
CA GLY A 403 -8.35 14.72 -5.32
C GLY A 403 -8.85 14.27 -3.96
N VAL A 404 -8.21 13.27 -3.39
CA VAL A 404 -8.50 12.76 -2.05
C VAL A 404 -7.22 12.75 -1.24
N TRP A 405 -7.05 13.76 -0.39
CA TRP A 405 -5.83 13.94 0.40
C TRP A 405 -5.51 12.71 1.26
N THR A 406 -6.52 12.12 1.85
CA THR A 406 -6.35 10.99 2.76
C THR A 406 -5.75 9.74 2.12
N VAL A 407 -5.79 9.63 0.80
CA VAL A 407 -5.12 8.58 0.01
C VAL A 407 -3.95 9.12 -0.82
N ASN A 408 -3.52 10.35 -0.53
CA ASN A 408 -2.43 11.03 -1.21
C ASN A 408 -2.60 11.18 -2.74
N ALA A 409 -3.85 11.12 -3.22
CA ALA A 409 -4.17 11.28 -4.64
C ALA A 409 -4.45 12.76 -4.95
N PRO A 410 -3.72 13.36 -5.92
CA PRO A 410 -3.91 14.76 -6.27
C PRO A 410 -5.22 15.03 -6.99
N GLY A 411 -5.68 16.27 -6.96
CA GLY A 411 -6.68 16.76 -7.88
C GLY A 411 -6.22 16.64 -9.33
N LEU A 412 -7.13 16.25 -10.20
CA LEU A 412 -6.91 16.11 -11.64
C LEU A 412 -7.67 17.15 -12.46
N ALA A 413 -8.80 17.64 -11.92
CA ALA A 413 -9.59 18.68 -12.57
C ALA A 413 -8.75 19.95 -12.72
N GLY A 414 -8.86 20.59 -13.88
CA GLY A 414 -8.09 21.80 -14.21
C GLY A 414 -6.67 21.56 -14.72
N LEU A 415 -6.18 20.31 -14.72
CA LEU A 415 -4.89 19.98 -15.34
C LEU A 415 -5.03 19.88 -16.87
N GLU A 416 -3.98 20.27 -17.57
CA GLU A 416 -3.94 20.24 -19.03
C GLU A 416 -3.95 18.80 -19.56
N THR A 417 -4.71 18.57 -20.62
CA THR A 417 -4.86 17.23 -21.23
C THR A 417 -3.55 16.62 -21.69
N TRP A 418 -2.68 17.44 -22.30
CA TRP A 418 -1.36 16.97 -22.73
C TRP A 418 -0.53 16.46 -21.54
N TYR A 419 -0.62 17.16 -20.40
CA TYR A 419 0.08 16.77 -19.18
C TYR A 419 -0.51 15.50 -18.59
N LEU A 420 -1.83 15.41 -18.45
CA LEU A 420 -2.53 14.21 -17.98
C LEU A 420 -2.16 13.00 -18.83
N ALA A 421 -2.28 13.11 -20.16
CA ALA A 421 -1.95 12.02 -21.08
C ALA A 421 -0.48 11.61 -20.96
N SER A 422 0.45 12.57 -20.89
CA SER A 422 1.87 12.26 -20.74
C SER A 422 2.20 11.57 -19.41
N GLN A 423 1.59 12.01 -18.31
CA GLN A 423 1.85 11.41 -17.01
C GLN A 423 1.25 9.99 -16.89
N ILE A 424 0.06 9.75 -17.42
CA ILE A 424 -0.53 8.42 -17.47
C ILE A 424 0.36 7.48 -18.30
N LYS A 425 0.85 7.93 -19.46
CA LYS A 425 1.82 7.17 -20.27
C LYS A 425 3.11 6.87 -19.52
N ASN A 426 3.66 7.86 -18.81
CA ASN A 426 4.87 7.70 -18.02
C ASN A 426 4.68 6.65 -16.90
N PHE A 427 3.54 6.63 -16.24
CA PHE A 427 3.20 5.61 -15.24
C PHE A 427 3.03 4.23 -15.87
N ARG A 428 2.27 4.12 -16.97
CA ARG A 428 2.05 2.85 -17.68
C ARG A 428 3.36 2.24 -18.18
N ASN A 429 4.25 3.07 -18.72
CA ASN A 429 5.52 2.63 -19.29
C ASN A 429 6.63 2.45 -18.24
N GLY A 430 6.34 2.73 -16.97
CA GLY A 430 7.32 2.58 -15.89
C GLY A 430 8.39 3.66 -15.84
N ILE A 431 8.23 4.74 -16.59
CA ILE A 431 9.10 5.93 -16.56
C ILE A 431 8.91 6.67 -15.24
N ARG A 432 7.69 6.61 -14.69
CA ARG A 432 7.31 7.17 -13.39
C ARG A 432 6.70 6.08 -12.51
N GLY A 433 6.90 6.18 -11.18
CA GLY A 433 6.32 5.24 -10.21
C GLY A 433 7.06 3.91 -10.08
N ARG A 434 8.32 3.82 -10.51
CA ARG A 434 9.15 2.61 -10.36
C ARG A 434 10.25 2.76 -9.28
N HIS A 435 10.46 3.95 -8.79
CA HIS A 435 11.41 4.15 -7.68
C HIS A 435 10.89 3.45 -6.43
N ALA A 436 11.80 2.82 -5.68
CA ALA A 436 11.45 2.06 -4.47
C ALA A 436 10.66 2.89 -3.44
N ASP A 437 10.93 4.18 -3.36
CA ASP A 437 10.30 5.10 -2.41
C ASP A 437 9.07 5.83 -2.99
N ASP A 438 8.63 5.54 -4.24
CA ASP A 438 7.40 6.10 -4.82
C ASP A 438 6.27 5.07 -4.85
N LEU A 439 5.86 4.58 -3.68
CA LEU A 439 4.80 3.56 -3.57
C LEU A 439 3.45 4.06 -4.13
N TYR A 440 3.13 5.34 -3.97
CA TYR A 440 1.95 5.94 -4.62
C TYR A 440 2.10 6.02 -6.14
N GLY A 441 3.30 6.28 -6.63
CA GLY A 441 3.59 6.20 -8.05
C GLY A 441 3.49 4.77 -8.57
N LEU A 442 3.90 3.78 -7.78
CA LEU A 442 3.71 2.37 -8.11
C LEU A 442 2.22 2.02 -8.25
N GLN A 443 1.36 2.48 -7.33
CA GLN A 443 -0.09 2.30 -7.42
C GLN A 443 -0.64 2.89 -8.73
N MET A 444 -0.24 4.14 -9.07
CA MET A 444 -0.62 4.75 -10.34
C MET A 444 -0.10 3.98 -11.56
N GLY A 445 1.09 3.41 -11.50
CA GLY A 445 1.64 2.55 -12.55
C GLY A 445 0.77 1.31 -12.77
N LEU A 446 0.34 0.67 -11.69
CA LEU A 446 -0.52 -0.50 -11.76
C LEU A 446 -1.92 -0.16 -12.32
N ILE A 447 -2.52 0.95 -11.86
CA ILE A 447 -3.82 1.44 -12.36
C ILE A 447 -3.73 1.87 -13.84
N SER A 448 -2.65 2.54 -14.23
CA SER A 448 -2.45 3.01 -15.61
C SER A 448 -2.38 1.86 -16.62
N ASN A 449 -2.01 0.65 -16.20
CA ASN A 449 -2.01 -0.54 -17.05
C ASN A 449 -3.42 -1.03 -17.44
N THR A 450 -4.48 -0.54 -16.79
CA THR A 450 -5.87 -0.82 -17.23
C THR A 450 -6.20 -0.12 -18.54
N MET A 451 -5.46 0.93 -18.90
CA MET A 451 -5.55 1.62 -20.20
C MET A 451 -4.57 0.97 -21.17
N THR A 452 -5.08 0.07 -22.01
CA THR A 452 -4.27 -0.84 -22.83
C THR A 452 -3.57 -0.18 -24.00
N ASP A 453 -4.05 0.97 -24.46
CA ASP A 453 -3.51 1.70 -25.60
C ASP A 453 -3.51 3.22 -25.37
N ASP A 454 -2.89 3.94 -26.29
CA ASP A 454 -2.78 5.40 -26.22
C ASP A 454 -4.12 6.10 -26.44
N GLN A 455 -5.06 5.46 -27.16
CA GLN A 455 -6.39 6.03 -27.37
C GLN A 455 -7.17 6.06 -26.05
N ALA A 456 -7.12 4.98 -25.24
CA ALA A 456 -7.75 4.93 -23.95
C ALA A 456 -7.20 6.00 -22.99
N ILE A 457 -5.90 6.28 -23.06
CA ILE A 457 -5.27 7.37 -22.29
C ILE A 457 -5.76 8.74 -22.76
N ASN A 458 -5.83 8.95 -24.06
CA ASN A 458 -6.32 10.23 -24.61
C ASN A 458 -7.81 10.44 -24.28
N ASP A 459 -8.63 9.37 -24.33
CA ASP A 459 -10.04 9.40 -23.94
C ASP A 459 -10.18 9.76 -22.45
N MET A 460 -9.32 9.18 -21.59
CA MET A 460 -9.30 9.48 -20.16
C MET A 460 -8.89 10.94 -19.88
N ALA A 461 -7.82 11.41 -20.49
CA ALA A 461 -7.39 12.81 -20.37
C ALA A 461 -8.47 13.78 -20.85
N ALA A 462 -9.12 13.48 -21.97
CA ALA A 462 -10.24 14.25 -22.50
C ALA A 462 -11.45 14.26 -21.55
N TYR A 463 -11.74 13.14 -20.88
CA TYR A 463 -12.80 13.09 -19.90
C TYR A 463 -12.46 13.90 -18.65
N ILE A 464 -11.27 13.73 -18.07
CA ILE A 464 -10.84 14.49 -16.88
C ILE A 464 -10.91 16.00 -17.13
N ALA A 465 -10.54 16.47 -18.33
CA ALA A 465 -10.64 17.88 -18.68
C ALA A 465 -12.10 18.40 -18.77
N THR A 466 -13.10 17.54 -18.78
CA THR A 466 -14.52 17.94 -18.67
C THR A 466 -15.00 18.10 -17.24
N LEU A 467 -14.21 17.62 -16.26
CA LEU A 467 -14.55 17.73 -14.85
C LEU A 467 -14.43 19.19 -14.42
N GLU A 468 -15.42 19.64 -13.68
CA GLU A 468 -15.40 20.99 -13.14
C GLU A 468 -14.46 21.05 -11.93
N LEU A 469 -13.67 22.13 -11.86
CA LEU A 469 -12.90 22.43 -10.65
C LEU A 469 -13.86 22.52 -9.47
N PRO A 470 -13.61 21.84 -8.36
CA PRO A 470 -14.42 22.02 -7.17
C PRO A 470 -14.39 23.50 -6.80
N GLN A 471 -15.57 24.09 -6.61
CA GLN A 471 -15.64 25.43 -6.02
C GLN A 471 -14.78 25.39 -4.75
N GLN A 472 -13.86 26.36 -4.57
CA GLN A 472 -12.89 26.35 -3.47
C GLN A 472 -13.51 25.81 -2.20
N PRO A 473 -12.88 24.90 -1.48
CA PRO A 473 -13.44 24.36 -0.26
C PRO A 473 -13.79 25.55 0.61
N VAL A 474 -15.08 25.67 0.96
CA VAL A 474 -15.56 26.65 1.92
C VAL A 474 -14.61 26.56 3.11
N ASN A 475 -13.88 27.60 3.37
CA ASN A 475 -12.88 27.66 4.42
C ASN A 475 -13.56 27.29 5.74
N LEU A 476 -13.44 26.04 6.17
CA LEU A 476 -14.08 25.49 7.37
C LEU A 476 -13.64 26.22 8.64
N ALA A 477 -12.62 27.08 8.55
CA ALA A 477 -12.23 27.99 9.63
C ALA A 477 -13.23 29.15 9.85
N GLN A 478 -14.23 29.36 8.98
CA GLN A 478 -15.25 30.39 9.11
C GLN A 478 -16.62 29.87 9.57
N GLN A 479 -16.75 28.58 9.83
CA GLN A 479 -17.94 28.01 10.50
C GLN A 479 -17.60 27.68 11.97
N LYS A 480 -17.45 28.74 12.77
CA LYS A 480 -17.54 28.66 14.23
C LYS A 480 -18.93 29.05 14.67
#